data_5c9269fe1f06ceb1574ca6d6f228af9d
#
_entry.id   5c9269fe1f06ceb1574ca6d6f228af9d
#
_cell.length_a   1.000
_cell.length_b   1.000
_cell.length_c   1.000
_cell.angle_alpha   90.00
_cell.angle_beta   90.00
_cell.angle_gamma   90.00
#
_symmetry.space_group_name_H-M   'P 1'
#
loop_
_entity.id
_entity.type
_entity.pdbx_description
1 polymer ?
#
loop_
_entity_poly.entity_id
_entity_poly.type
_entity_poly.pdbx_seq_one_letter_code
_entity_poly.pdbx_strand_id
1 'polypeptide(L)'
;MKTYKKGIGYKYLSETKYFRDRPFIDDIGMVVSPPLYKAYPHAQKITLPAPDFPSSDLWKVIARRRSYRHFTRNPLTLEELAILLWAGQGITSPQGYRTAPSAGALYPIETYLVINRVQDIPAGIYHFNVANFFLEELVKGDFSNALTSAALGQSVMKRAAVVFIWTAVILRCMAKYRNRAIRYIFLDAGHICQNILLAATALNLGACPVGAFFDEEIDKLLGLNSETEMSIYLTAVGKI
;
A
#
# COMPACT_ATOMS: atom_id res chain seq x y z
N MET A 1 34.35 2.69 -16.76
CA MET A 1 33.66 3.16 -15.51
C MET A 1 32.65 4.23 -15.84
N LYS A 2 31.36 4.15 -15.40
CA LYS A 2 30.23 5.10 -15.52
C LYS A 2 29.05 4.64 -16.40
N THR A 3 28.83 3.33 -16.59
CA THR A 3 27.64 2.81 -17.28
C THR A 3 26.33 3.05 -16.49
N TYR A 4 26.37 3.07 -15.14
CA TYR A 4 25.19 3.27 -14.29
C TYR A 4 24.52 4.62 -14.49
N LYS A 5 25.27 5.67 -14.94
CA LYS A 5 24.72 7.01 -15.23
C LYS A 5 23.81 7.05 -16.46
N LYS A 6 23.84 6.00 -17.29
CA LYS A 6 22.96 5.87 -18.45
C LYS A 6 21.62 5.22 -18.10
N GLY A 7 21.51 4.60 -16.92
CA GLY A 7 20.29 3.94 -16.45
C GLY A 7 19.17 4.95 -16.15
N ILE A 8 17.92 4.54 -16.43
CA ILE A 8 16.72 5.37 -16.24
C ILE A 8 16.57 5.86 -14.79
N GLY A 9 16.91 5.04 -13.79
CA GLY A 9 16.84 5.43 -12.39
C GLY A 9 17.79 6.58 -12.05
N TYR A 10 19.04 6.53 -12.54
CA TYR A 10 20.00 7.63 -12.34
C TYR A 10 19.54 8.90 -13.08
N LYS A 11 19.08 8.76 -14.33
CA LYS A 11 18.54 9.86 -15.14
C LYS A 11 17.40 10.54 -14.39
N TYR A 12 16.40 9.77 -13.95
CA TYR A 12 15.28 10.26 -13.17
C TYR A 12 15.75 11.02 -11.90
N LEU A 13 16.67 10.43 -11.12
CA LEU A 13 17.19 11.08 -9.92
C LEU A 13 17.95 12.37 -10.20
N SER A 14 18.70 12.45 -11.31
CA SER A 14 19.47 13.64 -11.68
C SER A 14 18.57 14.76 -12.23
N GLU A 15 17.60 14.42 -13.08
CA GLU A 15 16.72 15.39 -13.74
C GLU A 15 15.64 15.96 -12.78
N THR A 16 15.29 15.23 -11.73
CA THR A 16 14.32 15.69 -10.73
C THR A 16 14.95 16.37 -9.50
N LYS A 17 16.21 16.83 -9.60
CA LYS A 17 16.85 17.66 -8.57
C LYS A 17 16.33 19.10 -8.61
N TYR A 18 16.20 19.72 -7.43
CA TYR A 18 16.07 21.18 -7.34
C TYR A 18 17.45 21.82 -7.34
N PHE A 19 17.55 22.96 -8.01
CA PHE A 19 18.74 23.80 -8.03
C PHE A 19 18.36 25.22 -7.60
N ARG A 20 19.26 25.96 -6.93
CA ARG A 20 18.97 27.32 -6.46
C ARG A 20 18.93 28.35 -7.61
N ASP A 21 19.76 28.13 -8.60
CA ASP A 21 20.04 29.01 -9.74
C ASP A 21 19.26 28.66 -11.01
N ARG A 22 18.42 27.64 -10.96
CA ARG A 22 17.57 27.24 -12.07
C ARG A 22 16.13 27.00 -11.62
N PRO A 23 15.14 27.52 -12.35
CA PRO A 23 13.77 27.10 -12.13
C PRO A 23 13.65 25.59 -12.41
N PHE A 24 12.78 24.90 -11.67
CA PHE A 24 12.39 23.54 -12.00
C PHE A 24 11.50 23.60 -13.25
N ILE A 25 12.12 23.44 -14.42
CA ILE A 25 11.41 23.40 -15.69
C ILE A 25 10.87 22.00 -15.87
N ASP A 26 9.57 21.93 -16.05
CA ASP A 26 8.82 20.70 -16.23
C ASP A 26 7.96 20.89 -17.48
N ASP A 27 8.11 19.98 -18.43
CA ASP A 27 7.40 19.98 -19.71
C ASP A 27 6.01 19.33 -19.62
N ILE A 28 5.62 18.89 -18.43
CA ILE A 28 4.28 18.34 -18.19
C ILE A 28 3.27 19.48 -18.21
N GLY A 29 2.32 19.44 -19.13
CA GLY A 29 1.19 20.37 -19.21
C GLY A 29 0.39 20.49 -17.89
N MET A 30 -0.74 21.15 -17.91
CA MET A 30 -1.62 21.25 -16.74
C MET A 30 -2.11 19.88 -16.33
N VAL A 31 -1.88 19.50 -15.08
CA VAL A 31 -2.35 18.24 -14.48
C VAL A 31 -3.48 18.54 -13.51
N VAL A 32 -4.65 17.97 -13.78
CA VAL A 32 -5.80 18.03 -12.86
C VAL A 32 -5.67 16.91 -11.84
N SER A 33 -5.76 17.25 -10.55
CA SER A 33 -5.72 16.25 -9.48
C SER A 33 -7.02 15.46 -9.43
N PRO A 34 -6.98 14.13 -9.44
CA PRO A 34 -8.15 13.31 -9.13
C PRO A 34 -8.62 13.49 -7.69
N PRO A 35 -9.85 13.06 -7.35
CA PRO A 35 -10.36 13.10 -5.98
C PRO A 35 -9.42 12.46 -4.96
N LEU A 36 -9.36 13.05 -3.76
CA LEU A 36 -8.50 12.59 -2.66
C LEU A 36 -8.87 11.18 -2.16
N TYR A 37 -10.15 10.86 -2.21
CA TYR A 37 -10.66 9.56 -1.78
C TYR A 37 -11.22 8.81 -2.98
N LYS A 38 -10.76 7.57 -3.15
CA LYS A 38 -11.34 6.63 -4.09
C LYS A 38 -12.45 5.86 -3.40
N ALA A 39 -13.51 5.55 -4.12
CA ALA A 39 -14.63 4.77 -3.62
C ALA A 39 -15.22 3.90 -4.74
N TYR A 40 -15.76 2.75 -4.35
CA TYR A 40 -16.51 1.85 -5.22
C TYR A 40 -17.98 1.81 -4.75
N PRO A 41 -18.85 2.72 -5.22
CA PRO A 41 -20.19 2.91 -4.66
C PRO A 41 -21.08 1.68 -4.72
N HIS A 42 -20.87 0.81 -5.71
CA HIS A 42 -21.66 -0.42 -5.94
C HIS A 42 -21.07 -1.66 -5.27
N ALA A 43 -19.87 -1.56 -4.68
CA ALA A 43 -19.26 -2.68 -3.96
C ALA A 43 -19.99 -2.96 -2.65
N GLN A 44 -20.06 -4.24 -2.28
CA GLN A 44 -20.52 -4.64 -0.96
C GLN A 44 -19.56 -4.08 0.09
N LYS A 45 -20.12 -3.49 1.14
CA LYS A 45 -19.34 -2.86 2.21
C LYS A 45 -19.23 -3.78 3.40
N ILE A 46 -18.01 -3.93 3.90
CA ILE A 46 -17.72 -4.65 5.13
C ILE A 46 -17.27 -3.63 6.16
N THR A 47 -18.07 -3.43 7.20
CA THR A 47 -17.74 -2.53 8.30
C THR A 47 -16.57 -3.10 9.10
N LEU A 48 -15.57 -2.26 9.37
CA LEU A 48 -14.45 -2.61 10.23
C LEU A 48 -14.76 -2.16 11.66
N PRO A 49 -14.39 -2.95 12.68
CA PRO A 49 -14.50 -2.50 14.06
C PRO A 49 -13.60 -1.30 14.32
N ALA A 50 -13.99 -0.45 15.27
CA ALA A 50 -13.10 0.59 15.76
C ALA A 50 -11.84 -0.06 16.33
N PRO A 51 -10.63 0.43 15.99
CA PRO A 51 -9.40 -0.20 16.46
C PRO A 51 -9.27 -0.11 17.99
N ASP A 52 -9.11 -1.26 18.64
CA ASP A 52 -8.72 -1.37 20.04
C ASP A 52 -7.21 -1.68 20.11
N PHE A 53 -6.43 -0.69 20.51
CA PHE A 53 -4.97 -0.76 20.40
C PHE A 53 -4.35 -1.53 21.55
N PRO A 54 -3.56 -2.59 21.27
CA PRO A 54 -2.83 -3.27 22.31
C PRO A 54 -1.79 -2.33 22.95
N SER A 55 -1.65 -2.38 24.27
CA SER A 55 -0.54 -1.74 24.95
C SER A 55 0.77 -2.39 24.52
N SER A 56 1.63 -1.66 23.83
CA SER A 56 2.95 -2.16 23.43
C SER A 56 4.03 -1.09 23.52
N ASP A 57 5.22 -1.53 23.90
CA ASP A 57 6.42 -0.69 23.96
C ASP A 57 6.98 -0.53 22.54
N LEU A 58 6.92 0.67 22.00
CA LEU A 58 7.39 1.01 20.65
C LEU A 58 8.84 0.53 20.42
N TRP A 59 9.73 0.72 21.37
CA TRP A 59 11.13 0.36 21.22
C TRP A 59 11.31 -1.15 21.08
N LYS A 60 10.55 -1.94 21.84
CA LYS A 60 10.55 -3.40 21.74
C LYS A 60 9.97 -3.86 20.39
N VAL A 61 8.92 -3.19 19.91
CA VAL A 61 8.32 -3.49 18.61
C VAL A 61 9.34 -3.24 17.48
N ILE A 62 10.00 -2.08 17.49
CA ILE A 62 11.03 -1.75 16.50
C ILE A 62 12.18 -2.78 16.53
N ALA A 63 12.66 -3.15 17.72
CA ALA A 63 13.76 -4.10 17.88
C ALA A 63 13.39 -5.52 17.41
N ARG A 64 12.13 -5.94 17.58
CA ARG A 64 11.64 -7.28 17.22
C ARG A 64 11.23 -7.41 15.75
N ARG A 65 10.87 -6.32 15.08
CA ARG A 65 10.37 -6.37 13.69
C ARG A 65 11.35 -7.12 12.78
N ARG A 66 10.85 -8.15 12.09
CA ARG A 66 11.57 -8.93 11.08
C ARG A 66 10.64 -9.23 9.91
N SER A 67 11.21 -9.50 8.74
CA SER A 67 10.46 -9.99 7.57
C SER A 67 10.23 -11.49 7.70
N TYR A 68 9.00 -11.86 8.05
CA TYR A 68 8.56 -13.26 8.15
C TYR A 68 7.99 -13.72 6.82
N ARG A 69 8.39 -14.93 6.37
CA ARG A 69 7.94 -15.53 5.11
C ARG A 69 7.21 -16.86 5.30
N HIS A 70 7.09 -17.30 6.54
CA HIS A 70 6.38 -18.51 6.92
C HIS A 70 5.25 -18.16 7.87
N PHE A 71 4.05 -18.49 7.45
CA PHE A 71 2.83 -18.22 8.20
C PHE A 71 2.09 -19.53 8.49
N THR A 72 1.40 -19.57 9.62
CA THR A 72 0.47 -20.65 9.93
C THR A 72 -0.78 -20.55 9.04
N ARG A 73 -1.66 -21.56 9.11
CA ARG A 73 -2.94 -21.51 8.39
C ARG A 73 -4.06 -20.79 9.15
N ASN A 74 -3.77 -20.32 10.36
CA ASN A 74 -4.76 -19.63 11.16
C ASN A 74 -5.17 -18.31 10.50
N PRO A 75 -6.48 -17.99 10.49
CA PRO A 75 -6.96 -16.71 9.97
C PRO A 75 -6.54 -15.55 10.86
N LEU A 76 -6.45 -14.34 10.30
CA LEU A 76 -6.51 -13.12 11.09
C LEU A 76 -7.94 -12.90 11.60
N THR A 77 -8.07 -12.23 12.74
CA THR A 77 -9.37 -11.70 13.16
C THR A 77 -9.69 -10.41 12.41
N LEU A 78 -10.94 -10.00 12.44
CA LEU A 78 -11.37 -8.73 11.84
C LEU A 78 -10.76 -7.52 12.56
N GLU A 79 -10.59 -7.62 13.88
CA GLU A 79 -9.95 -6.59 14.72
C GLU A 79 -8.47 -6.42 14.36
N GLU A 80 -7.75 -7.52 14.17
CA GLU A 80 -6.35 -7.46 13.75
C GLU A 80 -6.21 -6.79 12.38
N LEU A 81 -7.09 -7.14 11.44
CA LEU A 81 -7.11 -6.49 10.13
C LEU A 81 -7.43 -5.00 10.24
N ALA A 82 -8.41 -4.62 11.07
CA ALA A 82 -8.79 -3.23 11.30
C ALA A 82 -7.62 -2.41 11.89
N ILE A 83 -6.90 -2.96 12.87
CA ILE A 83 -5.70 -2.31 13.45
C ILE A 83 -4.62 -2.11 12.38
N LEU A 84 -4.35 -3.12 11.53
CA LEU A 84 -3.36 -3.01 10.46
C LEU A 84 -3.74 -1.92 9.45
N LEU A 85 -4.99 -1.87 9.02
CA LEU A 85 -5.50 -0.86 8.09
C LEU A 85 -5.42 0.54 8.68
N TRP A 86 -5.83 0.69 9.95
CA TRP A 86 -5.74 1.97 10.65
C TRP A 86 -4.28 2.41 10.82
N ALA A 87 -3.39 1.50 11.21
CA ALA A 87 -1.96 1.82 11.35
C ALA A 87 -1.35 2.31 10.04
N GLY A 88 -1.76 1.74 8.91
CA GLY A 88 -1.28 2.15 7.58
C GLY A 88 -1.80 3.51 7.15
N GLN A 89 -3.11 3.73 7.19
CA GLN A 89 -3.75 4.90 6.59
C GLN A 89 -4.96 5.47 7.36
N GLY A 90 -5.15 5.12 8.63
CA GLY A 90 -6.25 5.64 9.44
C GLY A 90 -6.21 7.16 9.56
N ILE A 91 -7.38 7.79 9.50
CA ILE A 91 -7.52 9.24 9.71
C ILE A 91 -7.39 9.54 11.21
N THR A 92 -6.52 10.50 11.55
CA THR A 92 -6.18 10.84 12.94
C THR A 92 -6.58 12.26 13.34
N SER A 93 -7.12 13.04 12.41
CA SER A 93 -7.51 14.42 12.67
C SER A 93 -8.74 14.85 11.86
N PRO A 94 -9.51 15.87 12.34
CA PRO A 94 -10.61 16.44 11.59
C PRO A 94 -10.22 17.02 10.22
N GLN A 95 -8.95 17.37 10.03
CA GLN A 95 -8.40 17.86 8.77
C GLN A 95 -8.12 16.74 7.77
N GLY A 96 -8.37 15.47 8.12
CA GLY A 96 -8.14 14.31 7.28
C GLY A 96 -6.68 13.82 7.25
N TYR A 97 -5.83 14.26 8.19
CA TYR A 97 -4.48 13.73 8.30
C TYR A 97 -4.51 12.28 8.73
N ARG A 98 -3.59 11.49 8.17
CA ARG A 98 -3.53 10.04 8.38
C ARG A 98 -2.35 9.64 9.27
N THR A 99 -2.37 8.40 9.72
CA THR A 99 -1.28 7.79 10.51
C THR A 99 0.07 7.81 9.81
N ALA A 100 0.09 7.63 8.48
CA ALA A 100 1.29 7.79 7.67
C ALA A 100 1.32 9.20 7.05
N PRO A 101 2.49 9.89 7.05
CA PRO A 101 2.62 11.17 6.39
C PRO A 101 2.56 11.00 4.87
N SER A 102 2.06 12.03 4.20
CA SER A 102 2.09 12.13 2.74
C SER A 102 2.56 13.52 2.32
N ALA A 103 3.37 13.58 1.27
CA ALA A 103 3.88 14.84 0.75
C ALA A 103 2.72 15.78 0.37
N GLY A 104 2.67 16.93 1.05
CA GLY A 104 1.61 17.94 0.84
C GLY A 104 0.20 17.48 1.22
N ALA A 105 0.06 16.41 1.99
CA ALA A 105 -1.20 15.75 2.35
C ALA A 105 -2.04 15.35 1.12
N LEU A 106 -1.38 14.90 0.05
CA LEU A 106 -2.03 14.54 -1.21
C LEU A 106 -2.51 13.09 -1.26
N TYR A 107 -1.96 12.23 -0.40
CA TYR A 107 -2.36 10.82 -0.22
C TYR A 107 -2.59 10.06 -1.53
N PRO A 108 -1.57 9.97 -2.41
CA PRO A 108 -1.70 9.32 -3.70
C PRO A 108 -1.86 7.81 -3.61
N ILE A 109 -1.61 7.21 -2.45
CA ILE A 109 -1.58 5.77 -2.26
C ILE A 109 -2.97 5.25 -1.89
N GLU A 110 -3.48 4.30 -2.70
CA GLU A 110 -4.62 3.46 -2.36
C GLU A 110 -4.18 2.14 -1.75
N THR A 111 -5.05 1.49 -1.01
CA THR A 111 -4.79 0.19 -0.38
C THR A 111 -5.81 -0.83 -0.85
N TYR A 112 -5.33 -1.85 -1.54
CA TYR A 112 -6.09 -3.04 -1.88
C TYR A 112 -5.63 -4.21 -1.03
N LEU A 113 -6.49 -5.21 -0.90
CA LEU A 113 -6.21 -6.43 -0.17
C LEU A 113 -6.58 -7.63 -1.02
N VAL A 114 -5.69 -8.61 -1.08
CA VAL A 114 -6.06 -9.98 -1.42
C VAL A 114 -6.20 -10.73 -0.10
N ILE A 115 -7.44 -11.05 0.26
CA ILE A 115 -7.77 -11.77 1.48
C ILE A 115 -7.82 -13.27 1.16
N ASN A 116 -6.94 -14.04 1.81
CA ASN A 116 -6.96 -15.50 1.73
C ASN A 116 -7.66 -16.11 2.95
N ARG A 117 -7.44 -15.55 4.16
CA ARG A 117 -7.98 -16.08 5.43
C ARG A 117 -8.11 -14.98 6.47
N VAL A 118 -9.28 -14.39 6.56
CA VAL A 118 -9.69 -13.47 7.64
C VAL A 118 -11.05 -13.98 8.15
N GLN A 119 -11.26 -13.96 9.46
CA GLN A 119 -12.52 -14.38 10.06
C GLN A 119 -13.66 -13.51 9.51
N ASP A 120 -14.77 -14.15 9.19
CA ASP A 120 -16.01 -13.53 8.74
C ASP A 120 -15.92 -12.71 7.44
N ILE A 121 -14.76 -12.76 6.74
CA ILE A 121 -14.59 -12.16 5.43
C ILE A 121 -14.30 -13.26 4.40
N PRO A 122 -15.09 -13.37 3.32
CA PRO A 122 -14.80 -14.28 2.22
C PRO A 122 -13.43 -14.02 1.60
N ALA A 123 -12.77 -15.07 1.08
CA ALA A 123 -11.60 -14.88 0.24
C ALA A 123 -11.95 -14.03 -0.98
N GLY A 124 -11.08 -13.09 -1.34
CA GLY A 124 -11.39 -12.15 -2.42
C GLY A 124 -10.43 -10.98 -2.53
N ILE A 125 -10.77 -10.06 -3.42
CA ILE A 125 -10.10 -8.78 -3.62
C ILE A 125 -10.97 -7.67 -3.05
N TYR A 126 -10.36 -6.80 -2.26
CA TYR A 126 -11.03 -5.71 -1.56
C TYR A 126 -10.26 -4.41 -1.73
N HIS A 127 -10.99 -3.29 -1.72
CA HIS A 127 -10.41 -1.96 -1.60
C HIS A 127 -10.69 -1.41 -0.19
N PHE A 128 -9.73 -0.73 0.40
CA PHE A 128 -9.90 -0.06 1.69
C PHE A 128 -10.37 1.38 1.51
N ASN A 129 -11.63 1.63 1.82
CA ASN A 129 -12.19 2.98 1.84
C ASN A 129 -11.73 3.73 3.10
N VAL A 130 -10.68 4.53 2.95
CA VAL A 130 -10.07 5.25 4.08
C VAL A 130 -11.02 6.26 4.70
N ALA A 131 -11.83 6.95 3.89
CA ALA A 131 -12.71 8.02 4.35
C ALA A 131 -13.78 7.51 5.34
N ASN A 132 -14.27 6.29 5.13
CA ASN A 132 -15.38 5.74 5.90
C ASN A 132 -14.98 4.49 6.71
N PHE A 133 -13.71 4.09 6.65
CA PHE A 133 -13.14 2.97 7.38
C PHE A 133 -13.90 1.65 7.20
N PHE A 134 -14.10 1.23 5.95
CA PHE A 134 -14.69 -0.06 5.59
C PHE A 134 -13.99 -0.68 4.38
N LEU A 135 -14.22 -1.97 4.14
CA LEU A 135 -13.76 -2.64 2.94
C LEU A 135 -14.87 -2.64 1.88
N GLU A 136 -14.47 -2.39 0.65
CA GLU A 136 -15.28 -2.51 -0.57
C GLU A 136 -14.92 -3.84 -1.25
N GLU A 137 -15.85 -4.80 -1.25
CA GLU A 137 -15.66 -6.09 -1.90
C GLU A 137 -15.71 -5.91 -3.41
N LEU A 138 -14.58 -6.14 -4.09
CA LEU A 138 -14.49 -6.00 -5.55
C LEU A 138 -14.79 -7.33 -6.25
N VAL A 139 -14.12 -8.40 -5.82
CA VAL A 139 -14.27 -9.73 -6.43
C VAL A 139 -14.12 -10.81 -5.37
N LYS A 140 -15.07 -11.76 -5.30
CA LYS A 140 -14.97 -12.98 -4.47
C LYS A 140 -14.15 -14.05 -5.19
N GLY A 141 -13.39 -14.81 -4.43
CA GLY A 141 -12.66 -15.98 -4.92
C GLY A 141 -11.25 -16.12 -4.34
N ASP A 142 -10.61 -17.24 -4.64
CA ASP A 142 -9.22 -17.49 -4.26
C ASP A 142 -8.26 -16.97 -5.35
N PHE A 143 -7.57 -15.90 -5.03
CA PHE A 143 -6.56 -15.27 -5.90
C PHE A 143 -5.12 -15.61 -5.49
N SER A 144 -4.92 -16.48 -4.51
CA SER A 144 -3.61 -16.78 -3.92
C SER A 144 -2.59 -17.33 -4.94
N ASN A 145 -3.03 -18.16 -5.87
CA ASN A 145 -2.16 -18.70 -6.93
C ASN A 145 -1.83 -17.65 -7.99
N ALA A 146 -2.84 -16.89 -8.45
CA ALA A 146 -2.62 -15.81 -9.42
C ALA A 146 -1.67 -14.76 -8.86
N LEU A 147 -1.89 -14.32 -7.61
CA LEU A 147 -1.03 -13.38 -6.93
C LEU A 147 0.41 -13.92 -6.74
N THR A 148 0.55 -15.23 -6.42
CA THR A 148 1.88 -15.85 -6.31
C THR A 148 2.60 -15.84 -7.64
N SER A 149 1.93 -16.15 -8.74
CA SER A 149 2.49 -16.07 -10.10
C SER A 149 2.93 -14.66 -10.42
N ALA A 150 2.04 -13.69 -10.27
CA ALA A 150 2.32 -12.27 -10.51
C ALA A 150 3.47 -11.74 -9.63
N ALA A 151 3.65 -12.28 -8.43
CA ALA A 151 4.77 -11.95 -7.54
C ALA A 151 6.02 -12.82 -7.77
N LEU A 152 6.33 -13.18 -9.02
CA LEU A 152 7.52 -13.94 -9.42
C LEU A 152 7.63 -15.31 -8.73
N GLY A 153 6.52 -15.99 -8.49
CA GLY A 153 6.47 -17.30 -7.85
C GLY A 153 6.75 -17.27 -6.34
N GLN A 154 6.74 -16.11 -5.69
CA GLN A 154 7.02 -15.98 -4.27
C GLN A 154 5.91 -16.59 -3.42
N SER A 155 6.13 -17.80 -2.89
CA SER A 155 5.13 -18.57 -2.13
C SER A 155 4.62 -17.88 -0.86
N VAL A 156 5.26 -16.82 -0.40
CA VAL A 156 4.81 -16.00 0.73
C VAL A 156 3.41 -15.42 0.46
N MET A 157 3.07 -15.10 -0.79
CA MET A 157 1.75 -14.57 -1.18
C MET A 157 0.64 -15.56 -0.89
N LYS A 158 0.80 -16.83 -1.27
CA LYS A 158 -0.16 -17.90 -1.03
C LYS A 158 -0.28 -18.28 0.45
N ARG A 159 0.80 -18.15 1.21
CA ARG A 159 0.84 -18.49 2.63
C ARG A 159 0.25 -17.40 3.52
N ALA A 160 0.26 -16.15 3.07
CA ALA A 160 -0.28 -15.02 3.82
C ALA A 160 -1.78 -15.19 4.13
N ALA A 161 -2.22 -14.69 5.25
CA ALA A 161 -3.65 -14.56 5.55
C ALA A 161 -4.26 -13.41 4.74
N VAL A 162 -3.50 -12.32 4.59
CA VAL A 162 -3.85 -11.16 3.76
C VAL A 162 -2.59 -10.62 3.07
N VAL A 163 -2.74 -10.15 1.84
CA VAL A 163 -1.70 -9.39 1.15
C VAL A 163 -2.23 -7.99 0.88
N PHE A 164 -1.55 -7.00 1.48
CA PHE A 164 -1.76 -5.60 1.18
C PHE A 164 -1.06 -5.27 -0.13
N ILE A 165 -1.74 -4.57 -1.02
CA ILE A 165 -1.22 -4.08 -2.29
C ILE A 165 -1.44 -2.57 -2.33
N TRP A 166 -0.36 -1.82 -2.40
CA TRP A 166 -0.43 -0.37 -2.53
C TRP A 166 -0.28 0.01 -3.98
N THR A 167 -1.21 0.84 -4.41
CA THR A 167 -1.21 1.43 -5.75
C THR A 167 -1.04 2.94 -5.64
N ALA A 168 -0.58 3.56 -6.71
CA ALA A 168 -0.42 5.00 -6.78
C ALA A 168 -1.37 5.62 -7.80
N VAL A 169 -2.26 6.49 -7.35
CA VAL A 169 -3.01 7.43 -8.21
C VAL A 169 -2.10 8.61 -8.51
N ILE A 170 -1.25 8.45 -9.51
CA ILE A 170 -0.07 9.28 -9.78
C ILE A 170 -0.44 10.75 -9.91
N LEU A 171 -1.53 11.06 -10.60
CA LEU A 171 -1.94 12.43 -10.89
C LEU A 171 -2.30 13.25 -9.64
N ARG A 172 -2.67 12.61 -8.50
CA ARG A 172 -2.88 13.33 -7.23
C ARG A 172 -1.61 14.05 -6.78
N CYS A 173 -0.47 13.40 -6.95
CA CYS A 173 0.82 13.96 -6.55
C CYS A 173 1.44 14.83 -7.65
N MET A 174 1.31 14.42 -8.93
CA MET A 174 1.85 15.15 -10.07
C MET A 174 1.20 16.53 -10.27
N ALA A 175 -0.06 16.70 -9.93
CA ALA A 175 -0.74 17.99 -9.99
C ALA A 175 0.02 19.09 -9.22
N LYS A 176 0.71 18.73 -8.12
CA LYS A 176 1.49 19.66 -7.29
C LYS A 176 3.00 19.56 -7.54
N TYR A 177 3.52 18.34 -7.65
CA TYR A 177 4.97 18.10 -7.60
C TYR A 177 5.56 17.67 -8.94
N ARG A 178 4.77 17.64 -9.99
CA ARG A 178 5.20 17.37 -11.36
C ARG A 178 6.01 16.06 -11.42
N ASN A 179 7.06 15.99 -12.24
CA ASN A 179 7.93 14.80 -12.35
C ASN A 179 8.57 14.36 -11.01
N ARG A 180 8.74 15.28 -10.06
CA ARG A 180 9.27 14.93 -8.74
C ARG A 180 8.31 14.10 -7.89
N ALA A 181 7.02 14.08 -8.23
CA ALA A 181 5.96 13.34 -7.53
C ALA A 181 6.32 11.87 -7.28
N ILE A 182 6.96 11.21 -8.23
CA ILE A 182 7.31 9.78 -8.14
C ILE A 182 8.19 9.48 -6.91
N ARG A 183 9.11 10.40 -6.56
CA ARG A 183 9.91 10.25 -5.32
C ARG A 183 9.06 10.23 -4.07
N TYR A 184 8.07 11.13 -4.02
CA TYR A 184 7.19 11.27 -2.85
C TYR A 184 6.23 10.08 -2.74
N ILE A 185 5.73 9.60 -3.86
CA ILE A 185 4.88 8.40 -3.94
C ILE A 185 5.59 7.19 -3.30
N PHE A 186 6.85 6.93 -3.66
CA PHE A 186 7.60 5.82 -3.07
C PHE A 186 7.90 6.02 -1.58
N LEU A 187 8.15 7.25 -1.14
CA LEU A 187 8.34 7.55 0.28
C LEU A 187 7.04 7.35 1.06
N ASP A 188 5.92 7.83 0.55
CA ASP A 188 4.60 7.66 1.17
C ASP A 188 4.26 6.17 1.33
N ALA A 189 4.45 5.36 0.28
CA ALA A 189 4.23 3.91 0.33
C ALA A 189 5.14 3.23 1.36
N GLY A 190 6.40 3.64 1.45
CA GLY A 190 7.35 3.15 2.46
C GLY A 190 6.89 3.47 3.90
N HIS A 191 6.34 4.67 4.16
CA HIS A 191 5.81 5.05 5.45
C HIS A 191 4.59 4.18 5.84
N ILE A 192 3.65 3.99 4.92
CA ILE A 192 2.46 3.14 5.12
C ILE A 192 2.89 1.71 5.42
N CYS A 193 3.78 1.15 4.61
CA CYS A 193 4.30 -0.19 4.80
C CYS A 193 4.94 -0.36 6.18
N GLN A 194 5.84 0.55 6.57
CA GLN A 194 6.52 0.46 7.86
C GLN A 194 5.55 0.50 9.05
N ASN A 195 4.50 1.33 8.99
CA ASN A 195 3.47 1.35 10.02
C ASN A 195 2.77 -0.02 10.15
N ILE A 196 2.43 -0.66 9.03
CA ILE A 196 1.82 -2.01 9.04
C ILE A 196 2.81 -3.05 9.58
N LEU A 197 4.09 -2.98 9.23
CA LEU A 197 5.10 -3.91 9.76
C LEU A 197 5.26 -3.79 11.28
N LEU A 198 5.21 -2.58 11.82
CA LEU A 198 5.26 -2.33 13.27
C LEU A 198 3.98 -2.81 13.96
N ALA A 199 2.81 -2.50 13.41
CA ALA A 199 1.53 -2.95 13.93
C ALA A 199 1.43 -4.49 13.91
N ALA A 200 1.81 -5.14 12.82
CA ALA A 200 1.88 -6.60 12.75
C ALA A 200 2.78 -7.17 13.85
N THR A 201 3.96 -6.57 14.07
CA THR A 201 4.88 -6.99 15.14
C THR A 201 4.28 -6.80 16.53
N ALA A 202 3.56 -5.71 16.78
CA ALA A 202 2.87 -5.45 18.03
C ALA A 202 1.76 -6.48 18.31
N LEU A 203 1.08 -6.92 17.25
CA LEU A 203 0.03 -7.96 17.30
C LEU A 203 0.60 -9.40 17.32
N ASN A 204 1.92 -9.59 17.38
CA ASN A 204 2.59 -10.89 17.21
C ASN A 204 2.23 -11.61 15.90
N LEU A 205 2.02 -10.84 14.85
CA LEU A 205 1.86 -11.30 13.48
C LEU A 205 3.19 -11.22 12.73
N GLY A 206 3.35 -12.08 11.73
CA GLY A 206 4.44 -11.99 10.77
C GLY A 206 4.04 -11.10 9.59
N ALA A 207 5.01 -10.34 9.08
CA ALA A 207 4.83 -9.55 7.87
C ALA A 207 6.09 -9.56 7.00
N CYS A 208 5.90 -9.51 5.67
CA CYS A 208 7.00 -9.46 4.70
C CYS A 208 6.65 -8.51 3.55
N PRO A 209 7.39 -7.39 3.41
CA PRO A 209 7.23 -6.50 2.26
C PRO A 209 7.84 -7.13 1.00
N VAL A 210 7.25 -6.88 -0.15
CA VAL A 210 7.66 -7.41 -1.45
C VAL A 210 7.58 -6.31 -2.51
N GLY A 211 8.72 -6.01 -3.13
CA GLY A 211 8.82 -5.03 -4.22
C GLY A 211 9.12 -5.66 -5.58
N ALA A 212 9.22 -6.99 -5.66
CA ALA A 212 9.51 -7.69 -6.91
C ALA A 212 8.27 -8.47 -7.37
N PHE A 213 7.62 -7.99 -8.43
CA PHE A 213 6.42 -8.58 -9.03
C PHE A 213 6.30 -8.12 -10.48
N PHE A 214 5.41 -8.72 -11.24
CA PHE A 214 5.00 -8.26 -12.57
C PHE A 214 3.90 -7.21 -12.42
N ASP A 215 4.23 -5.95 -12.61
CA ASP A 215 3.36 -4.81 -12.36
C ASP A 215 2.03 -4.92 -13.10
N GLU A 216 2.06 -5.18 -14.41
CA GLU A 216 0.86 -5.30 -15.26
C GLU A 216 -0.05 -6.47 -14.84
N GLU A 217 0.53 -7.56 -14.32
CA GLU A 217 -0.27 -8.70 -13.84
C GLU A 217 -1.00 -8.36 -12.55
N ILE A 218 -0.36 -7.62 -11.63
CA ILE A 218 -1.00 -7.13 -10.40
C ILE A 218 -2.09 -6.11 -10.74
N ASP A 219 -1.79 -5.14 -11.62
CA ASP A 219 -2.76 -4.13 -12.04
C ASP A 219 -4.01 -4.77 -12.67
N LYS A 220 -3.80 -5.75 -13.55
CA LYS A 220 -4.88 -6.53 -14.16
C LYS A 220 -5.67 -7.34 -13.12
N LEU A 221 -4.99 -7.95 -12.14
CA LEU A 221 -5.63 -8.68 -11.06
C LEU A 221 -6.58 -7.79 -10.26
N LEU A 222 -6.19 -6.53 -10.04
CA LEU A 222 -6.99 -5.52 -9.33
C LEU A 222 -8.01 -4.81 -10.23
N GLY A 223 -8.00 -5.05 -11.55
CA GLY A 223 -8.87 -4.37 -12.52
C GLY A 223 -8.56 -2.89 -12.68
N LEU A 224 -7.28 -2.49 -12.55
CA LEU A 224 -6.85 -1.11 -12.65
C LEU A 224 -6.66 -0.66 -14.12
N ASN A 225 -6.79 0.65 -14.33
CA ASN A 225 -6.28 1.30 -15.52
C ASN A 225 -4.86 1.82 -15.21
N SER A 226 -3.85 1.11 -15.72
CA SER A 226 -2.44 1.40 -15.46
C SER A 226 -1.96 2.77 -15.95
N GLU A 227 -2.75 3.48 -16.78
CA GLU A 227 -2.45 4.86 -17.17
C GLU A 227 -2.70 5.87 -16.03
N THR A 228 -3.60 5.54 -15.11
CA THR A 228 -4.04 6.45 -14.05
C THR A 228 -3.65 5.98 -12.66
N GLU A 229 -3.54 4.66 -12.46
CA GLU A 229 -3.22 4.04 -11.19
C GLU A 229 -2.43 2.75 -11.43
N MET A 230 -1.34 2.55 -10.70
CA MET A 230 -0.49 1.37 -10.83
C MET A 230 -0.03 0.84 -9.48
N SER A 231 0.17 -0.46 -9.41
CA SER A 231 0.74 -1.13 -8.23
C SER A 231 2.21 -0.76 -8.05
N ILE A 232 2.63 -0.53 -6.80
CA ILE A 232 4.01 -0.10 -6.49
C ILE A 232 4.66 -0.90 -5.37
N TYR A 233 3.88 -1.51 -4.47
CA TYR A 233 4.44 -2.24 -3.35
C TYR A 233 3.42 -3.22 -2.76
N LEU A 234 3.90 -4.36 -2.24
CA LEU A 234 3.08 -5.37 -1.61
C LEU A 234 3.60 -5.70 -0.21
N THR A 235 2.71 -6.17 0.68
CA THR A 235 3.11 -6.75 1.96
C THR A 235 2.21 -7.93 2.32
N ALA A 236 2.83 -9.09 2.48
CA ALA A 236 2.18 -10.30 2.96
C ALA A 236 2.12 -10.29 4.50
N VAL A 237 0.97 -10.59 5.09
CA VAL A 237 0.77 -10.67 6.55
C VAL A 237 0.04 -11.95 6.93
N GLY A 238 0.40 -12.55 8.07
CA GLY A 238 -0.24 -13.75 8.58
C GLY A 238 0.19 -14.08 10.01
N LYS A 239 -0.47 -15.07 10.62
CA LYS A 239 -0.09 -15.62 11.94
C LYS A 239 1.25 -16.35 11.85
N ILE A 240 2.07 -16.27 12.89
CA ILE A 240 3.37 -16.96 13.04
C ILE A 240 3.34 -17.92 14.22
#